data_e72a68fc154acf6d0b662c600346d032
#
_entry.id   e72a68fc154acf6d0b662c600346d032
#
_cell.length_a   1.000
_cell.length_b   1.000
_cell.length_c   1.000
_cell.angle_alpha   90.00
_cell.angle_beta   90.00
_cell.angle_gamma   90.00
#
_symmetry.space_group_name_H-M   'P 1'
#
loop_
_entity.id
_entity.type
_entity.pdbx_description
1 polymer ?
#
loop_
_entity_poly.entity_id
_entity_poly.type
_entity_poly.pdbx_seq_one_letter_code
_entity_poly.pdbx_strand_id
1 'polypeptide(L)'
;MASLSPPDLGSVVHTAAEEADILMLQELVSIESLSRHESSAVAFLRGAMAARGFRVEQDAVGNAVGTIGSGERHIVLLGHIDTVTGHPPVKIEDGVLWGRGAVDAKGPLATFVAAASAAAADLKVKVTVVGAIGEEAIHSLGATEVANWPAPAFCIIGEPSGWDSLCLGYRGSLSLIYRLQTDMRHTAGPGESVAEQAVAFWNGVLAEVAARNEGAKNLFESIGPGLRSFNTSSDGLSETAELSIGLRLPPDLDVPELLQRVEALAGEGQITVDGMQEGYRTTKQSKLVPPFLRAIRDEGGTPRFKVKLGTSDMNVVGPNWKCPIAAYGPGDSSLDHTPEERIDLSEYLRAIRVLRNVLISFS
;
A
#
# COMPACT_ATOMS: atom_id res chain seq x y z
N MET A 1 18.49 20.64 12.72
CA MET A 1 17.10 20.83 12.24
C MET A 1 17.08 22.13 11.45
N ALA A 2 16.92 22.06 10.13
CA ALA A 2 16.66 23.26 9.34
C ALA A 2 15.24 23.73 9.71
N SER A 3 15.08 25.00 10.03
CA SER A 3 13.75 25.58 10.28
C SER A 3 12.98 25.50 8.96
N LEU A 4 11.90 24.73 8.94
CA LEU A 4 10.96 24.77 7.83
C LEU A 4 10.42 26.18 7.71
N SER A 5 10.38 26.73 6.50
CA SER A 5 9.70 28.00 6.25
C SER A 5 8.20 27.84 6.58
N PRO A 6 7.54 28.87 7.10
CA PRO A 6 6.10 28.80 7.31
C PRO A 6 5.40 28.43 5.99
N PRO A 7 4.38 27.55 6.03
CA PRO A 7 3.70 27.08 4.82
C PRO A 7 3.02 28.25 4.10
N ASP A 8 3.18 28.31 2.80
CA ASP A 8 2.34 29.14 1.94
C ASP A 8 1.01 28.41 1.69
N LEU A 9 0.03 28.68 2.54
CA LEU A 9 -1.30 28.04 2.49
C LEU A 9 -2.22 28.63 1.42
N GLY A 10 -1.71 29.54 0.58
CA GLY A 10 -2.52 30.25 -0.42
C GLY A 10 -3.50 31.24 0.20
N SER A 11 -4.51 31.66 -0.55
CA SER A 11 -5.52 32.63 -0.11
C SER A 11 -6.66 32.03 0.73
N VAL A 12 -6.64 30.74 1.04
CA VAL A 12 -7.67 30.06 1.82
C VAL A 12 -7.39 30.25 3.32
N VAL A 13 -8.38 30.77 4.05
CA VAL A 13 -8.30 30.91 5.50
C VAL A 13 -8.59 29.56 6.14
N HIS A 14 -7.61 29.00 6.84
CA HIS A 14 -7.74 27.77 7.60
C HIS A 14 -8.02 28.07 9.09
N THR A 15 -8.71 27.16 9.76
CA THR A 15 -8.84 27.18 11.21
C THR A 15 -7.50 26.76 11.85
N ALA A 16 -7.27 27.15 13.11
CA ALA A 16 -6.07 26.72 13.84
C ALA A 16 -5.93 25.19 13.93
N ALA A 17 -7.04 24.44 13.94
CA ALA A 17 -7.02 22.98 13.92
C ALA A 17 -6.58 22.45 12.55
N GLU A 18 -7.07 23.01 11.46
CA GLU A 18 -6.67 22.63 10.10
C GLU A 18 -5.19 22.96 9.85
N GLU A 19 -4.72 24.12 10.33
CA GLU A 19 -3.28 24.47 10.25
C GLU A 19 -2.41 23.47 11.02
N ALA A 20 -2.84 23.04 12.20
CA ALA A 20 -2.13 22.02 12.98
C ALA A 20 -2.12 20.65 12.30
N ASP A 21 -3.18 20.30 11.57
CA ASP A 21 -3.25 19.06 10.78
C ASP A 21 -2.34 19.12 9.56
N ILE A 22 -2.32 20.24 8.84
CA ILE A 22 -1.41 20.48 7.70
C ILE A 22 0.05 20.44 8.16
N LEU A 23 0.38 21.10 9.27
CA LEU A 23 1.74 21.12 9.81
C LEU A 23 2.20 19.70 10.20
N MET A 24 1.35 18.91 10.85
CA MET A 24 1.65 17.51 11.19
C MET A 24 1.97 16.69 9.93
N LEU A 25 1.19 16.85 8.87
CA LEU A 25 1.45 16.16 7.59
C LEU A 25 2.76 16.62 6.97
N GLN A 26 3.02 17.94 6.90
CA GLN A 26 4.26 18.52 6.36
C GLN A 26 5.49 18.00 7.10
N GLU A 27 5.46 18.00 8.44
CA GLU A 27 6.55 17.49 9.27
C GLU A 27 6.77 15.99 9.06
N LEU A 28 5.70 15.19 9.00
CA LEU A 28 5.79 13.76 8.76
C LEU A 28 6.38 13.45 7.36
N VAL A 29 5.96 14.18 6.32
CA VAL A 29 6.50 14.04 4.95
C VAL A 29 7.96 14.47 4.89
N SER A 30 8.37 15.45 5.69
CA SER A 30 9.76 15.94 5.76
C SER A 30 10.75 14.96 6.38
N ILE A 31 10.26 13.92 7.07
CA ILE A 31 11.10 12.87 7.64
C ILE A 31 11.22 11.74 6.63
N GLU A 32 12.43 11.51 6.11
CA GLU A 32 12.71 10.34 5.27
C GLU A 32 12.50 9.06 6.09
N SER A 33 11.77 8.10 5.53
CA SER A 33 11.44 6.84 6.18
C SER A 33 11.41 5.68 5.18
N LEU A 34 12.55 5.38 4.60
CA LEU A 34 12.69 4.20 3.75
C LEU A 34 12.36 2.93 4.53
N SER A 35 11.81 1.92 3.87
CA SER A 35 11.57 0.61 4.49
C SER A 35 12.83 0.11 5.22
N ARG A 36 12.67 -0.30 6.47
CA ARG A 36 13.70 -0.68 7.45
C ARG A 36 14.48 0.51 8.07
N HIS A 37 14.10 1.76 7.77
CA HIS A 37 14.71 2.98 8.32
C HIS A 37 13.67 3.98 8.85
N GLU A 38 12.52 3.49 9.33
CA GLU A 38 11.33 4.28 9.69
C GLU A 38 11.41 4.89 11.12
N SER A 39 12.39 4.56 11.92
CA SER A 39 12.42 4.86 13.36
C SER A 39 12.16 6.34 13.71
N SER A 40 12.67 7.28 12.91
CA SER A 40 12.46 8.72 13.12
C SER A 40 11.01 9.12 12.86
N ALA A 41 10.39 8.60 11.79
CA ALA A 41 9.00 8.86 11.44
C ALA A 41 8.04 8.20 12.46
N VAL A 42 8.35 6.99 12.92
CA VAL A 42 7.63 6.29 14.00
C VAL A 42 7.66 7.09 15.29
N ALA A 43 8.83 7.58 15.68
CA ALA A 43 8.97 8.41 16.90
C ALA A 43 8.17 9.72 16.79
N PHE A 44 8.24 10.39 15.63
CA PHE A 44 7.46 11.58 15.36
C PHE A 44 5.95 11.31 15.43
N LEU A 45 5.47 10.28 14.74
CA LEU A 45 4.04 9.95 14.70
C LEU A 45 3.49 9.61 16.09
N ARG A 46 4.26 8.86 16.89
CA ARG A 46 3.90 8.58 18.30
C ARG A 46 3.79 9.86 19.12
N GLY A 47 4.73 10.80 18.96
CA GLY A 47 4.68 12.12 19.60
C GLY A 47 3.46 12.93 19.18
N ALA A 48 3.16 12.97 17.87
CA ALA A 48 2.00 13.66 17.31
C ALA A 48 0.67 13.06 17.81
N MET A 49 0.56 11.74 17.89
CA MET A 49 -0.59 11.06 18.47
C MET A 49 -0.74 11.34 19.97
N ALA A 50 0.35 11.28 20.73
CA ALA A 50 0.32 11.59 22.19
C ALA A 50 -0.16 13.01 22.45
N ALA A 51 0.34 14.00 21.70
CA ALA A 51 -0.08 15.39 21.81
C ALA A 51 -1.56 15.62 21.49
N ARG A 52 -2.17 14.67 20.72
CA ARG A 52 -3.59 14.69 20.32
C ARG A 52 -4.47 13.78 21.18
N GLY A 53 -3.97 13.32 22.35
CA GLY A 53 -4.76 12.60 23.34
C GLY A 53 -4.84 11.07 23.12
N PHE A 54 -4.05 10.48 22.22
CA PHE A 54 -3.95 9.05 22.11
C PHE A 54 -3.09 8.45 23.24
N ARG A 55 -3.45 7.27 23.69
CA ARG A 55 -2.53 6.37 24.37
C ARG A 55 -1.63 5.73 23.33
N VAL A 56 -0.32 5.94 23.44
CA VAL A 56 0.64 5.53 22.41
C VAL A 56 1.57 4.45 22.91
N GLU A 57 1.92 3.54 22.01
CA GLU A 57 2.93 2.52 22.23
C GLU A 57 3.69 2.24 20.92
N GLN A 58 4.73 1.47 21.00
CA GLN A 58 5.41 0.88 19.86
C GLN A 58 5.32 -0.64 20.04
N ASP A 59 4.86 -1.33 19.02
CA ASP A 59 4.76 -2.79 19.09
C ASP A 59 6.13 -3.49 18.91
N ALA A 60 6.09 -4.82 18.95
CA ALA A 60 7.31 -5.64 18.96
C ALA A 60 8.14 -5.52 17.68
N VAL A 61 7.52 -5.19 16.54
CA VAL A 61 8.23 -5.05 15.25
C VAL A 61 8.61 -3.62 14.95
N GLY A 62 8.02 -2.64 15.65
CA GLY A 62 8.38 -1.23 15.50
C GLY A 62 7.28 -0.32 14.99
N ASN A 63 6.06 -0.80 14.80
CA ASN A 63 4.92 0.03 14.38
C ASN A 63 4.63 1.13 15.41
N ALA A 64 4.20 2.29 14.94
CA ALA A 64 3.61 3.33 15.79
C ALA A 64 2.14 2.99 16.06
N VAL A 65 1.77 2.76 17.31
CA VAL A 65 0.39 2.40 17.68
C VAL A 65 -0.18 3.47 18.61
N GLY A 66 -1.35 4.00 18.25
CA GLY A 66 -2.07 4.98 19.06
C GLY A 66 -3.54 4.59 19.21
N THR A 67 -4.04 4.56 20.45
CA THR A 67 -5.43 4.23 20.75
C THR A 67 -6.17 5.41 21.38
N ILE A 68 -7.38 5.70 20.88
CA ILE A 68 -8.24 6.78 21.38
C ILE A 68 -9.71 6.29 21.42
N GLY A 69 -10.52 6.95 22.26
CA GLY A 69 -11.89 6.51 22.51
C GLY A 69 -11.95 5.27 23.41
N SER A 70 -13.18 4.83 23.70
CA SER A 70 -13.44 3.68 24.55
C SER A 70 -14.74 3.00 24.10
N GLY A 71 -14.90 1.73 24.35
CA GLY A 71 -16.08 0.93 23.99
C GLY A 71 -15.70 -0.48 23.58
N GLU A 72 -16.72 -1.33 23.45
CA GLU A 72 -16.53 -2.74 23.07
C GLU A 72 -16.18 -2.89 21.58
N ARG A 73 -16.72 -2.03 20.74
CA ARG A 73 -16.43 -2.04 19.32
C ARG A 73 -15.06 -1.47 19.04
N HIS A 74 -14.23 -2.22 18.30
CA HIS A 74 -12.87 -1.82 17.95
C HIS A 74 -12.77 -1.56 16.45
N ILE A 75 -12.24 -0.40 16.09
CA ILE A 75 -11.92 0.00 14.70
C ILE A 75 -10.40 0.12 14.60
N VAL A 76 -9.81 -0.49 13.60
CA VAL A 76 -8.40 -0.32 13.27
C VAL A 76 -8.27 0.52 12.01
N LEU A 77 -7.46 1.57 12.10
CA LEU A 77 -7.01 2.42 11.00
C LEU A 77 -5.55 2.06 10.75
N LEU A 78 -5.28 1.28 9.73
CA LEU A 78 -3.96 0.76 9.39
C LEU A 78 -3.42 1.48 8.16
N GLY A 79 -2.38 2.26 8.32
CA GLY A 79 -1.66 2.90 7.24
C GLY A 79 -0.17 2.70 7.40
N HIS A 80 0.60 2.74 6.31
CA HIS A 80 2.04 2.58 6.39
C HIS A 80 2.77 3.92 6.53
N ILE A 81 3.97 3.88 7.11
CA ILE A 81 4.78 5.06 7.41
C ILE A 81 6.06 5.10 6.57
N ASP A 82 6.42 3.96 6.00
CA ASP A 82 7.58 3.87 5.11
C ASP A 82 7.26 4.39 3.70
N THR A 83 8.30 4.64 2.95
CA THR A 83 8.25 5.14 1.57
C THR A 83 9.32 4.47 0.72
N VAL A 84 9.11 4.45 -0.60
CA VAL A 84 10.14 4.09 -1.56
C VAL A 84 11.27 5.13 -1.60
N THR A 85 12.36 4.79 -2.28
CA THR A 85 13.52 5.67 -2.49
C THR A 85 13.16 6.91 -3.32
N GLY A 86 14.02 7.94 -3.21
CA GLY A 86 13.85 9.21 -3.88
C GLY A 86 13.05 10.20 -3.02
N HIS A 87 13.73 11.24 -2.55
CA HIS A 87 13.15 12.22 -1.62
C HIS A 87 13.15 13.61 -2.29
N PRO A 88 12.09 13.95 -3.06
CA PRO A 88 11.98 15.28 -3.65
C PRO A 88 11.87 16.35 -2.54
N PRO A 89 12.28 17.60 -2.80
CA PRO A 89 12.17 18.67 -1.82
C PRO A 89 10.74 18.85 -1.31
N VAL A 90 10.59 18.88 0.01
CA VAL A 90 9.28 19.11 0.64
C VAL A 90 8.97 20.60 0.64
N LYS A 91 7.84 20.98 0.05
CA LYS A 91 7.36 22.36 0.03
C LYS A 91 5.84 22.40 0.02
N ILE A 92 5.29 23.49 0.52
CA ILE A 92 3.89 23.84 0.27
C ILE A 92 3.89 25.05 -0.66
N GLU A 93 3.15 24.95 -1.75
CA GLU A 93 3.02 26.00 -2.76
C GLU A 93 1.60 25.96 -3.32
N ASP A 94 0.91 27.09 -3.33
CA ASP A 94 -0.46 27.23 -3.82
C ASP A 94 -1.46 26.22 -3.22
N GLY A 95 -1.33 25.89 -1.93
CA GLY A 95 -2.21 24.94 -1.25
C GLY A 95 -1.93 23.47 -1.57
N VAL A 96 -0.78 23.17 -2.19
CA VAL A 96 -0.33 21.81 -2.52
C VAL A 96 0.95 21.48 -1.74
N LEU A 97 0.95 20.37 -1.02
CA LEU A 97 2.13 19.83 -0.37
C LEU A 97 2.83 18.83 -1.30
N TRP A 98 4.08 19.14 -1.62
CA TRP A 98 4.98 18.29 -2.40
C TRP A 98 5.89 17.50 -1.47
N GLY A 99 6.17 16.25 -1.79
CA GLY A 99 7.11 15.41 -1.05
C GLY A 99 6.80 13.92 -1.16
N ARG A 100 7.82 13.09 -0.97
CA ARG A 100 7.70 11.63 -0.93
C ARG A 100 6.85 11.21 0.26
N GLY A 101 5.84 10.38 0.02
CA GLY A 101 4.87 9.96 1.02
C GLY A 101 3.69 10.93 1.19
N ALA A 102 3.67 12.09 0.51
CA ALA A 102 2.54 13.00 0.59
C ALA A 102 1.23 12.31 0.16
N VAL A 103 1.31 11.39 -0.77
CA VAL A 103 0.20 10.56 -1.26
C VAL A 103 0.34 9.13 -0.73
N ASP A 104 1.49 8.50 -0.87
CA ASP A 104 1.71 7.08 -0.58
C ASP A 104 2.71 6.88 0.58
N ALA A 105 2.25 6.65 1.87
CA ALA A 105 0.88 6.88 2.31
C ALA A 105 0.84 7.69 3.61
N LYS A 106 1.80 8.64 3.81
CA LYS A 106 1.79 9.50 5.01
C LYS A 106 0.58 10.45 5.03
N GLY A 107 0.07 10.86 3.85
CA GLY A 107 -1.17 11.64 3.73
C GLY A 107 -2.38 10.91 4.29
N PRO A 108 -2.70 9.69 3.81
CA PRO A 108 -3.72 8.83 4.41
C PRO A 108 -3.49 8.54 5.90
N LEU A 109 -2.26 8.25 6.33
CA LEU A 109 -1.93 7.98 7.73
C LEU A 109 -2.15 9.21 8.62
N ALA A 110 -1.71 10.40 8.20
CA ALA A 110 -1.96 11.65 8.91
C ALA A 110 -3.47 11.97 8.98
N THR A 111 -4.23 11.66 7.91
CA THR A 111 -5.69 11.75 7.92
C THR A 111 -6.30 10.91 9.04
N PHE A 112 -5.78 9.71 9.28
CA PHE A 112 -6.25 8.82 10.34
C PHE A 112 -6.05 9.43 11.73
N VAL A 113 -4.88 9.97 11.99
CA VAL A 113 -4.57 10.63 13.29
C VAL A 113 -5.46 11.85 13.49
N ALA A 114 -5.57 12.73 12.49
CA ALA A 114 -6.35 13.95 12.58
C ALA A 114 -7.86 13.64 12.75
N ALA A 115 -8.42 12.75 11.96
CA ALA A 115 -9.84 12.40 12.01
C ALA A 115 -10.23 11.73 13.34
N ALA A 116 -9.42 10.78 13.83
CA ALA A 116 -9.68 10.10 15.09
C ALA A 116 -9.57 11.06 16.29
N SER A 117 -8.58 11.96 16.28
CA SER A 117 -8.45 13.01 17.28
C SER A 117 -9.65 13.97 17.26
N ALA A 118 -10.06 14.44 16.09
CA ALA A 118 -11.19 15.34 15.94
C ALA A 118 -12.53 14.70 16.32
N ALA A 119 -12.64 13.37 16.28
CA ALA A 119 -13.82 12.61 16.70
C ALA A 119 -13.82 12.28 18.21
N ALA A 120 -12.70 12.45 18.92
CA ALA A 120 -12.44 11.88 20.24
C ALA A 120 -13.56 12.08 21.28
N ALA A 121 -14.14 13.30 21.35
CA ALA A 121 -15.22 13.62 22.30
C ALA A 121 -16.54 12.90 22.01
N ASP A 122 -16.75 12.49 20.76
CA ASP A 122 -18.00 11.88 20.27
C ASP A 122 -17.89 10.35 20.15
N LEU A 123 -16.66 9.79 20.31
CA LEU A 123 -16.40 8.35 20.13
C LEU A 123 -17.01 7.52 21.27
N LYS A 124 -17.83 6.53 20.91
CA LYS A 124 -18.29 5.42 21.76
C LYS A 124 -17.68 4.09 21.33
N VAL A 125 -16.66 4.13 20.51
CA VAL A 125 -15.90 2.99 20.00
C VAL A 125 -14.43 3.20 20.34
N LYS A 126 -13.67 2.11 20.44
CA LYS A 126 -12.21 2.15 20.52
C LYS A 126 -11.65 2.27 19.11
N VAL A 127 -10.81 3.27 18.86
CA VAL A 127 -10.11 3.45 17.59
C VAL A 127 -8.61 3.28 17.82
N THR A 128 -7.97 2.41 17.05
CA THR A 128 -6.51 2.25 17.04
C THR A 128 -5.97 2.67 15.69
N VAL A 129 -5.08 3.65 15.67
CA VAL A 129 -4.30 4.06 14.49
C VAL A 129 -2.97 3.33 14.54
N VAL A 130 -2.59 2.72 13.44
CA VAL A 130 -1.31 2.05 13.26
C VAL A 130 -0.57 2.69 12.11
N GLY A 131 0.63 3.22 12.39
CA GLY A 131 1.62 3.57 11.39
C GLY A 131 2.54 2.37 11.20
N ALA A 132 2.19 1.52 10.23
CA ALA A 132 2.89 0.27 9.95
C ALA A 132 4.22 0.54 9.26
N ILE A 133 5.23 -0.29 9.54
CA ILE A 133 6.54 -0.26 8.89
C ILE A 133 6.62 -1.31 7.79
N GLY A 134 7.44 -1.05 6.76
CA GLY A 134 7.87 -2.04 5.77
C GLY A 134 6.76 -2.50 4.80
N GLU A 135 5.77 -1.68 4.50
CA GLU A 135 4.75 -1.97 3.49
C GLU A 135 5.37 -2.02 2.09
N GLU A 136 6.24 -1.08 1.77
CA GLU A 136 6.95 -0.94 0.49
C GLU A 136 8.06 -1.99 0.29
N ALA A 137 8.29 -2.83 1.31
CA ALA A 137 9.20 -3.96 1.25
C ALA A 137 8.44 -5.28 1.08
N ILE A 138 9.15 -6.30 0.62
CA ILE A 138 8.61 -7.66 0.56
C ILE A 138 8.17 -8.09 1.97
N HIS A 139 6.94 -8.59 2.12
CA HIS A 139 6.34 -9.15 3.34
C HIS A 139 5.61 -8.17 4.28
N SER A 140 5.53 -6.84 4.01
CA SER A 140 4.77 -5.89 4.84
C SER A 140 4.87 -6.22 6.34
N LEU A 141 6.07 -6.08 6.91
CA LEU A 141 6.38 -6.56 8.27
C LEU A 141 5.40 -6.03 9.32
N GLY A 142 5.08 -4.73 9.22
CA GLY A 142 4.18 -4.07 10.16
C GLY A 142 2.76 -4.64 10.11
N ALA A 143 2.19 -4.78 8.93
CA ALA A 143 0.85 -5.35 8.75
C ALA A 143 0.78 -6.83 9.09
N THR A 144 1.87 -7.58 8.87
CA THR A 144 1.97 -9.00 9.25
C THR A 144 1.88 -9.18 10.77
N GLU A 145 2.51 -8.31 11.55
CA GLU A 145 2.36 -8.30 13.01
C GLU A 145 0.91 -7.95 13.40
N VAL A 146 0.35 -6.91 12.81
CA VAL A 146 -1.02 -6.45 13.08
C VAL A 146 -2.06 -7.53 12.73
N ALA A 147 -1.83 -8.31 11.68
CA ALA A 147 -2.71 -9.41 11.27
C ALA A 147 -2.87 -10.51 12.35
N ASN A 148 -1.91 -10.62 13.28
CA ASN A 148 -1.97 -11.54 14.41
C ASN A 148 -2.86 -11.02 15.57
N TRP A 149 -3.28 -9.76 15.53
CA TRP A 149 -4.16 -9.20 16.56
C TRP A 149 -5.58 -9.79 16.45
N PRO A 150 -6.38 -9.73 17.52
CA PRO A 150 -7.80 -10.04 17.42
C PRO A 150 -8.49 -9.20 16.37
N ALA A 151 -9.30 -9.82 15.52
CA ALA A 151 -10.00 -9.15 14.44
C ALA A 151 -10.85 -7.98 14.97
N PRO A 152 -10.72 -6.78 14.40
CA PRO A 152 -11.54 -5.64 14.78
C PRO A 152 -12.96 -5.77 14.22
N ALA A 153 -13.89 -4.92 14.72
CA ALA A 153 -15.21 -4.82 14.13
C ALA A 153 -15.18 -4.23 12.71
N PHE A 154 -14.23 -3.33 12.46
CA PHE A 154 -14.00 -2.68 11.16
C PHE A 154 -12.50 -2.37 10.99
N CYS A 155 -12.02 -2.45 9.76
CA CYS A 155 -10.68 -2.02 9.39
C CYS A 155 -10.75 -1.01 8.24
N ILE A 156 -9.96 0.06 8.32
CA ILE A 156 -9.76 1.01 7.22
C ILE A 156 -8.27 1.06 6.93
N ILE A 157 -7.92 0.76 5.68
CA ILE A 157 -6.54 0.80 5.19
C ILE A 157 -6.24 2.21 4.68
N GLY A 158 -5.11 2.76 5.11
CA GLY A 158 -4.66 4.12 4.76
C GLY A 158 -3.92 4.14 3.44
N GLU A 159 -4.67 4.23 2.35
CA GLU A 159 -4.16 4.22 1.00
C GLU A 159 -4.79 5.33 0.15
N PRO A 160 -4.07 5.90 -0.82
CA PRO A 160 -4.61 6.95 -1.66
C PRO A 160 -5.74 6.43 -2.55
N SER A 161 -6.95 6.86 -2.29
CA SER A 161 -8.13 6.53 -3.09
C SER A 161 -8.82 7.76 -3.68
N GLY A 162 -8.44 8.95 -3.22
CA GLY A 162 -9.18 10.18 -3.36
C GLY A 162 -10.21 10.33 -2.24
N TRP A 163 -10.41 11.53 -1.73
CA TRP A 163 -11.27 11.83 -0.58
C TRP A 163 -12.74 11.41 -0.77
N ASP A 164 -13.20 11.29 -2.02
CA ASP A 164 -14.58 10.94 -2.40
C ASP A 164 -14.75 9.49 -2.86
N SER A 165 -13.73 8.65 -2.65
CA SER A 165 -13.72 7.28 -3.17
C SER A 165 -13.33 6.26 -2.11
N LEU A 166 -13.87 5.03 -2.25
CA LEU A 166 -13.48 3.86 -1.48
C LEU A 166 -12.81 2.85 -2.39
N CYS A 167 -11.62 2.36 -2.00
CA CYS A 167 -11.01 1.23 -2.66
C CYS A 167 -11.48 -0.07 -1.99
N LEU A 168 -12.00 -0.99 -2.81
CA LEU A 168 -12.62 -2.24 -2.37
C LEU A 168 -11.78 -3.47 -2.69
N GLY A 169 -10.57 -3.31 -3.20
CA GLY A 169 -9.73 -4.46 -3.48
C GLY A 169 -8.42 -4.09 -4.16
N TYR A 170 -7.47 -4.97 -3.96
CA TYR A 170 -6.12 -4.92 -4.49
C TYR A 170 -5.78 -6.23 -5.17
N ARG A 171 -4.97 -6.16 -6.23
CA ARG A 171 -4.42 -7.38 -6.82
C ARG A 171 -3.35 -7.95 -5.90
N GLY A 172 -3.07 -9.22 -6.07
CA GLY A 172 -1.93 -9.87 -5.46
C GLY A 172 -0.65 -9.67 -6.27
N SER A 173 0.43 -10.23 -5.75
CA SER A 173 1.72 -10.29 -6.43
C SER A 173 2.41 -11.63 -6.18
N LEU A 174 3.12 -12.10 -7.20
CA LEU A 174 4.01 -13.25 -7.13
C LEU A 174 5.33 -12.86 -7.77
N SER A 175 6.41 -13.00 -7.01
CA SER A 175 7.78 -12.75 -7.47
C SER A 175 8.52 -14.07 -7.59
N LEU A 176 9.08 -14.33 -8.75
CA LEU A 176 9.78 -15.57 -9.09
C LEU A 176 11.19 -15.24 -9.59
N ILE A 177 12.15 -16.05 -9.17
CA ILE A 177 13.48 -16.11 -9.77
C ILE A 177 13.59 -17.43 -10.51
N TYR A 178 13.80 -17.35 -11.80
CA TYR A 178 14.15 -18.50 -12.64
C TYR A 178 15.65 -18.49 -12.88
N ARG A 179 16.32 -19.62 -12.65
CA ARG A 179 17.74 -19.79 -12.90
C ARG A 179 18.01 -21.07 -13.67
N LEU A 180 18.72 -20.93 -14.79
CA LEU A 180 19.18 -22.04 -15.61
C LEU A 180 20.69 -21.97 -15.73
N GLN A 181 21.40 -23.09 -15.54
CA GLN A 181 22.82 -23.24 -15.76
C GLN A 181 23.07 -24.42 -16.69
N THR A 182 23.90 -24.21 -17.70
CA THR A 182 24.30 -25.24 -18.67
C THR A 182 25.82 -25.22 -18.84
N ASP A 183 26.37 -26.35 -19.27
CA ASP A 183 27.81 -26.37 -19.65
C ASP A 183 28.07 -25.49 -20.88
N MET A 184 29.26 -24.88 -20.93
CA MET A 184 29.70 -24.13 -22.10
C MET A 184 29.70 -25.01 -23.33
N ARG A 185 29.20 -24.48 -24.42
CA ARG A 185 29.19 -25.14 -25.73
C ARG A 185 29.87 -24.25 -26.78
N HIS A 186 30.39 -24.90 -27.80
CA HIS A 186 30.92 -24.16 -28.96
C HIS A 186 29.78 -23.42 -29.65
N THR A 187 29.91 -22.13 -29.88
CA THR A 187 28.87 -21.27 -30.45
C THR A 187 28.39 -21.67 -31.85
N ALA A 188 29.23 -22.40 -32.63
CA ALA A 188 28.86 -22.95 -33.91
C ALA A 188 28.31 -24.40 -33.83
N GLY A 189 28.16 -24.95 -32.63
CA GLY A 189 27.55 -26.27 -32.38
C GLY A 189 26.01 -26.22 -32.39
N PRO A 190 25.35 -27.39 -32.54
CA PRO A 190 23.89 -27.46 -32.44
C PRO A 190 23.42 -27.26 -31.02
N GLY A 191 22.21 -26.70 -30.88
CA GLY A 191 21.48 -26.52 -29.61
C GLY A 191 21.32 -25.08 -29.24
N GLU A 192 20.42 -24.83 -28.31
CA GLU A 192 20.08 -23.48 -27.83
C GLU A 192 21.07 -23.01 -26.76
N SER A 193 21.43 -21.74 -26.78
CA SER A 193 22.16 -21.08 -25.68
C SER A 193 21.29 -21.02 -24.42
N VAL A 194 21.95 -20.81 -23.26
CA VAL A 194 21.22 -20.60 -21.99
C VAL A 194 20.26 -19.43 -22.10
N ALA A 195 20.62 -18.38 -22.86
CA ALA A 195 19.77 -17.22 -23.08
C ALA A 195 18.52 -17.54 -23.91
N GLU A 196 18.67 -18.33 -24.99
CA GLU A 196 17.53 -18.76 -25.83
C GLU A 196 16.56 -19.65 -25.03
N GLN A 197 17.07 -20.56 -24.22
CA GLN A 197 16.24 -21.40 -23.35
C GLN A 197 15.48 -20.56 -22.29
N ALA A 198 16.13 -19.56 -21.70
CA ALA A 198 15.49 -18.65 -20.75
C ALA A 198 14.41 -17.78 -21.43
N VAL A 199 14.65 -17.32 -22.66
CA VAL A 199 13.62 -16.63 -23.47
C VAL A 199 12.44 -17.58 -23.80
N ALA A 200 12.71 -18.83 -24.13
CA ALA A 200 11.66 -19.81 -24.37
C ALA A 200 10.82 -20.07 -23.12
N PHE A 201 11.44 -20.18 -21.94
CA PHE A 201 10.73 -20.26 -20.66
C PHE A 201 9.82 -19.02 -20.44
N TRP A 202 10.35 -17.82 -20.60
CA TRP A 202 9.55 -16.60 -20.47
C TRP A 202 8.37 -16.55 -21.43
N ASN A 203 8.57 -16.94 -22.69
CA ASN A 203 7.49 -17.02 -23.66
C ASN A 203 6.43 -18.07 -23.27
N GLY A 204 6.84 -19.18 -22.67
CA GLY A 204 5.93 -20.17 -22.09
C GLY A 204 5.08 -19.59 -20.96
N VAL A 205 5.69 -18.81 -20.06
CA VAL A 205 4.98 -18.09 -18.99
C VAL A 205 3.96 -17.10 -19.57
N LEU A 206 4.34 -16.34 -20.60
CA LEU A 206 3.41 -15.43 -21.28
C LEU A 206 2.23 -16.15 -21.92
N ALA A 207 2.46 -17.30 -22.54
CA ALA A 207 1.41 -18.12 -23.15
C ALA A 207 0.44 -18.68 -22.09
N GLU A 208 0.95 -19.20 -20.96
CA GLU A 208 0.13 -19.66 -19.84
C GLU A 208 -0.73 -18.53 -19.26
N VAL A 209 -0.12 -17.34 -19.05
CA VAL A 209 -0.83 -16.16 -18.59
C VAL A 209 -1.91 -15.73 -19.58
N ALA A 210 -1.62 -15.74 -20.88
CA ALA A 210 -2.58 -15.35 -21.91
C ALA A 210 -3.80 -16.31 -21.91
N ALA A 211 -3.56 -17.62 -21.81
CA ALA A 211 -4.64 -18.61 -21.74
C ALA A 211 -5.53 -18.40 -20.50
N ARG A 212 -4.94 -18.09 -19.34
CA ARG A 212 -5.70 -17.81 -18.10
C ARG A 212 -6.47 -16.51 -18.15
N ASN A 213 -6.01 -15.55 -18.91
CA ASN A 213 -6.67 -14.26 -19.07
C ASN A 213 -7.82 -14.30 -20.10
N GLU A 214 -8.06 -15.42 -20.76
CA GLU A 214 -9.21 -15.57 -21.63
C GLU A 214 -10.52 -15.34 -20.85
N GLY A 215 -11.31 -14.35 -21.29
CA GLY A 215 -12.56 -13.97 -20.62
C GLY A 215 -12.41 -12.96 -19.46
N ALA A 216 -11.21 -12.56 -19.10
CA ALA A 216 -11.01 -11.46 -18.13
C ALA A 216 -11.59 -10.15 -18.67
N LYS A 217 -12.42 -9.47 -17.86
CA LYS A 217 -13.15 -8.26 -18.28
C LYS A 217 -12.32 -6.98 -18.21
N ASN A 218 -11.31 -6.99 -17.38
CA ASN A 218 -10.48 -5.82 -17.10
C ASN A 218 -9.14 -6.24 -16.48
N LEU A 219 -8.23 -5.27 -16.30
CA LEU A 219 -6.89 -5.52 -15.74
C LEU A 219 -6.91 -6.03 -14.28
N PHE A 220 -7.94 -5.69 -13.51
CA PHE A 220 -8.05 -6.17 -12.13
C PHE A 220 -8.35 -7.67 -12.05
N GLU A 221 -9.05 -8.21 -13.04
CA GLU A 221 -9.45 -9.62 -13.14
C GLU A 221 -8.45 -10.46 -13.96
N SER A 222 -7.34 -9.86 -14.44
CA SER A 222 -6.33 -10.54 -15.25
C SER A 222 -5.02 -10.72 -14.51
N ILE A 223 -4.21 -11.71 -14.89
CA ILE A 223 -2.81 -11.83 -14.47
C ILE A 223 -1.99 -10.83 -15.29
N GLY A 224 -1.17 -10.02 -14.63
CA GLY A 224 -0.27 -9.06 -15.29
C GLY A 224 1.18 -9.52 -15.21
N PRO A 225 1.76 -10.09 -16.28
CA PRO A 225 3.15 -10.52 -16.28
C PRO A 225 4.10 -9.35 -16.47
N GLY A 226 5.26 -9.43 -15.81
CA GLY A 226 6.36 -8.48 -15.99
C GLY A 226 7.72 -9.14 -15.80
N LEU A 227 8.56 -9.05 -16.80
CA LEU A 227 9.98 -9.41 -16.69
C LEU A 227 10.73 -8.22 -16.10
N ARG A 228 11.24 -8.36 -14.87
CA ARG A 228 11.91 -7.28 -14.13
C ARG A 228 13.40 -7.20 -14.45
N SER A 229 14.06 -8.35 -14.59
CA SER A 229 15.44 -8.43 -15.03
C SER A 229 15.70 -9.71 -15.80
N PHE A 230 16.67 -9.66 -16.70
CA PHE A 230 17.21 -10.80 -17.40
C PHE A 230 18.72 -10.64 -17.49
N ASN A 231 19.45 -11.52 -16.83
CA ASN A 231 20.89 -11.51 -16.77
C ASN A 231 21.44 -12.82 -17.26
N THR A 232 22.59 -12.76 -17.97
CA THR A 232 23.38 -13.94 -18.30
C THR A 232 24.82 -13.73 -17.87
N SER A 233 25.48 -14.80 -17.47
CA SER A 233 26.88 -14.79 -17.08
C SER A 233 27.55 -16.09 -17.49
N SER A 234 28.87 -16.08 -17.57
CA SER A 234 29.70 -17.27 -17.81
C SER A 234 30.97 -17.21 -17.00
N ASP A 235 31.42 -18.37 -16.52
CA ASP A 235 32.73 -18.56 -15.89
C ASP A 235 33.74 -19.23 -16.81
N GLY A 236 33.41 -19.44 -18.09
CA GLY A 236 34.24 -20.10 -19.08
C GLY A 236 34.07 -21.63 -19.10
N LEU A 237 33.38 -22.23 -18.16
CA LEU A 237 33.02 -23.66 -18.08
C LEU A 237 31.53 -23.87 -18.16
N SER A 238 30.76 -22.97 -17.61
CA SER A 238 29.30 -22.94 -17.61
C SER A 238 28.75 -21.59 -18.01
N GLU A 239 27.49 -21.59 -18.48
CA GLU A 239 26.68 -20.40 -18.72
C GLU A 239 25.48 -20.43 -17.80
N THR A 240 25.09 -19.27 -17.27
CA THR A 240 23.93 -19.12 -16.40
C THR A 240 23.02 -18.03 -16.95
N ALA A 241 21.70 -18.28 -16.96
CA ALA A 241 20.69 -17.26 -17.14
C ALA A 241 19.86 -17.13 -15.87
N GLU A 242 19.53 -15.89 -15.48
CA GLU A 242 18.69 -15.59 -14.35
C GLU A 242 17.64 -14.54 -14.75
N LEU A 243 16.37 -14.88 -14.50
CA LEU A 243 15.23 -14.01 -14.76
C LEU A 243 14.52 -13.68 -13.43
N SER A 244 14.30 -12.39 -13.18
CA SER A 244 13.35 -11.95 -12.15
C SER A 244 12.01 -11.63 -12.79
N ILE A 245 10.97 -12.34 -12.37
CA ILE A 245 9.63 -12.24 -12.94
C ILE A 245 8.66 -11.80 -11.85
N GLY A 246 7.83 -10.81 -12.16
CA GLY A 246 6.73 -10.38 -11.33
C GLY A 246 5.39 -10.68 -12.00
N LEU A 247 4.48 -11.32 -11.29
CA LEU A 247 3.11 -11.51 -11.75
C LEU A 247 2.17 -10.73 -10.83
N ARG A 248 1.33 -9.86 -11.39
CA ARG A 248 0.20 -9.28 -10.67
C ARG A 248 -0.98 -10.23 -10.75
N LEU A 249 -1.56 -10.57 -9.61
CA LEU A 249 -2.54 -11.66 -9.49
C LEU A 249 -3.95 -11.09 -9.24
N PRO A 250 -4.99 -11.52 -9.97
CA PRO A 250 -6.36 -11.18 -9.62
C PRO A 250 -6.74 -11.83 -8.26
N PRO A 251 -7.72 -11.26 -7.52
CA PRO A 251 -8.32 -11.97 -6.40
C PRO A 251 -8.93 -13.31 -6.86
N ASP A 252 -9.01 -14.27 -5.96
CA ASP A 252 -9.60 -15.60 -6.17
C ASP A 252 -8.85 -16.50 -7.17
N LEU A 253 -7.61 -16.16 -7.56
CA LEU A 253 -6.75 -17.01 -8.38
C LEU A 253 -6.22 -18.20 -7.57
N ASP A 254 -6.27 -19.39 -8.15
CA ASP A 254 -5.55 -20.56 -7.63
C ASP A 254 -4.04 -20.42 -7.92
N VAL A 255 -3.32 -19.79 -6.97
CA VAL A 255 -1.89 -19.53 -7.11
C VAL A 255 -1.05 -20.80 -7.08
N PRO A 256 -1.33 -21.82 -6.25
CA PRO A 256 -0.69 -23.13 -6.31
C PRO A 256 -0.77 -23.77 -7.70
N GLU A 257 -1.94 -23.76 -8.33
CA GLU A 257 -2.09 -24.30 -9.70
C GLU A 257 -1.27 -23.52 -10.73
N LEU A 258 -1.27 -22.16 -10.63
CA LEU A 258 -0.43 -21.33 -11.51
C LEU A 258 1.05 -21.68 -11.35
N LEU A 259 1.53 -21.78 -10.11
CA LEU A 259 2.93 -22.14 -9.81
C LEU A 259 3.29 -23.50 -10.40
N GLN A 260 2.47 -24.51 -10.21
CA GLN A 260 2.69 -25.86 -10.77
C GLN A 260 2.82 -25.81 -12.31
N ARG A 261 2.01 -24.99 -12.99
CA ARG A 261 2.09 -24.81 -14.44
C ARG A 261 3.39 -24.11 -14.86
N VAL A 262 3.76 -23.05 -14.12
CA VAL A 262 5.02 -22.32 -14.41
C VAL A 262 6.24 -23.22 -14.15
N GLU A 263 6.23 -24.00 -13.07
CA GLU A 263 7.28 -24.97 -12.78
C GLU A 263 7.43 -26.05 -13.88
N ALA A 264 6.31 -26.50 -14.44
CA ALA A 264 6.33 -27.46 -15.53
C ALA A 264 6.99 -26.91 -16.83
N LEU A 265 7.08 -25.59 -16.98
CA LEU A 265 7.76 -24.93 -18.10
C LEU A 265 9.27 -24.77 -17.88
N ALA A 266 9.75 -24.96 -16.65
CA ALA A 266 11.14 -24.62 -16.30
C ALA A 266 12.20 -25.52 -16.95
N GLY A 267 11.83 -26.70 -17.48
CA GLY A 267 12.79 -27.63 -18.04
C GLY A 267 13.86 -28.04 -17.01
N GLU A 268 15.13 -27.81 -17.32
CA GLU A 268 16.27 -28.03 -16.39
C GLU A 268 16.50 -26.85 -15.45
N GLY A 269 15.78 -25.73 -15.65
CA GLY A 269 15.88 -24.54 -14.80
C GLY A 269 15.20 -24.72 -13.45
N GLN A 270 15.61 -23.94 -12.48
CA GLN A 270 15.07 -23.90 -11.14
C GLN A 270 14.26 -22.63 -10.92
N ILE A 271 13.11 -22.76 -10.24
CA ILE A 271 12.26 -21.64 -9.85
C ILE A 271 12.31 -21.49 -8.33
N THR A 272 12.53 -20.26 -7.88
CA THR A 272 12.42 -19.87 -6.47
C THR A 272 11.33 -18.82 -6.34
N VAL A 273 10.40 -19.02 -5.41
CA VAL A 273 9.43 -18.00 -5.02
C VAL A 273 10.12 -17.02 -4.09
N ASP A 274 10.28 -15.78 -4.54
CA ASP A 274 10.93 -14.70 -3.78
C ASP A 274 9.92 -13.91 -2.93
N GLY A 275 8.64 -13.93 -3.31
CA GLY A 275 7.55 -13.33 -2.56
C GLY A 275 6.20 -13.64 -3.18
N MET A 276 5.19 -13.77 -2.31
CA MET A 276 3.81 -14.03 -2.74
C MET A 276 2.83 -13.31 -1.81
N GLN A 277 1.86 -12.68 -2.40
CA GLN A 277 0.73 -12.07 -1.71
C GLN A 277 -0.54 -12.27 -2.54
N GLU A 278 -1.55 -12.87 -1.97
CA GLU A 278 -2.82 -13.10 -2.66
C GLU A 278 -3.57 -11.79 -2.90
N GLY A 279 -4.36 -11.73 -3.98
CA GLY A 279 -5.28 -10.63 -4.22
C GLY A 279 -6.41 -10.65 -3.18
N TYR A 280 -6.92 -9.47 -2.82
CA TYR A 280 -8.03 -9.36 -1.90
C TYR A 280 -9.10 -8.40 -2.40
N ARG A 281 -10.37 -8.79 -2.25
CA ARG A 281 -11.52 -7.95 -2.60
C ARG A 281 -12.60 -8.04 -1.55
N THR A 282 -13.13 -6.88 -1.14
CA THR A 282 -14.32 -6.75 -0.31
C THR A 282 -15.55 -6.39 -1.16
N THR A 283 -16.70 -6.30 -0.54
CA THR A 283 -17.99 -6.08 -1.21
C THR A 283 -18.55 -4.69 -0.93
N LYS A 284 -19.29 -4.12 -1.91
CA LYS A 284 -20.06 -2.89 -1.75
C LYS A 284 -21.19 -3.01 -0.70
N GLN A 285 -21.59 -4.22 -0.34
CA GLN A 285 -22.60 -4.51 0.70
C GLN A 285 -22.01 -4.52 2.11
N SER A 286 -20.71 -4.28 2.27
CA SER A 286 -20.06 -4.18 3.57
C SER A 286 -20.71 -3.11 4.45
N LYS A 287 -20.86 -3.40 5.74
CA LYS A 287 -21.39 -2.45 6.74
C LYS A 287 -20.54 -1.18 6.89
N LEU A 288 -19.32 -1.21 6.42
CA LEU A 288 -18.41 -0.07 6.39
C LEU A 288 -18.78 0.95 5.29
N VAL A 289 -19.40 0.50 4.19
CA VAL A 289 -19.66 1.33 3.00
C VAL A 289 -20.70 2.43 3.22
N PRO A 290 -21.91 2.18 3.77
CA PRO A 290 -22.95 3.20 3.87
C PRO A 290 -22.53 4.46 4.64
N PRO A 291 -21.80 4.39 5.79
CA PRO A 291 -21.27 5.57 6.47
C PRO A 291 -20.40 6.45 5.59
N PHE A 292 -19.48 5.85 4.83
CA PHE A 292 -18.63 6.60 3.89
C PHE A 292 -19.45 7.28 2.80
N LEU A 293 -20.41 6.57 2.18
CA LEU A 293 -21.25 7.16 1.13
C LEU A 293 -22.03 8.38 1.62
N ARG A 294 -22.48 8.36 2.89
CA ARG A 294 -23.15 9.49 3.52
C ARG A 294 -22.17 10.63 3.75
N ALA A 295 -21.07 10.36 4.46
CA ALA A 295 -20.10 11.38 4.83
C ALA A 295 -19.48 12.09 3.59
N ILE A 296 -19.21 11.37 2.51
CA ILE A 296 -18.73 11.97 1.26
C ILE A 296 -19.78 12.91 0.65
N ARG A 297 -21.08 12.52 0.66
CA ARG A 297 -22.14 13.40 0.15
C ARG A 297 -22.32 14.64 1.02
N ASP A 298 -22.22 14.49 2.34
CA ASP A 298 -22.33 15.60 3.29
C ASP A 298 -21.20 16.63 3.09
N GLU A 299 -20.02 16.18 2.63
CA GLU A 299 -18.91 17.04 2.21
C GLU A 299 -19.02 17.55 0.74
N GLY A 300 -20.17 17.29 0.09
CA GLY A 300 -20.43 17.76 -1.29
C GLY A 300 -19.82 16.88 -2.38
N GLY A 301 -19.32 15.70 -2.07
CA GLY A 301 -18.72 14.76 -3.04
C GLY A 301 -19.72 13.82 -3.68
N THR A 302 -19.28 13.18 -4.77
CA THR A 302 -19.99 12.07 -5.41
C THR A 302 -19.24 10.78 -5.14
N PRO A 303 -19.75 9.88 -4.25
CA PRO A 303 -19.02 8.69 -3.87
C PRO A 303 -18.73 7.76 -5.04
N ARG A 304 -17.49 7.28 -5.11
CA ARG A 304 -17.03 6.34 -6.12
C ARG A 304 -16.40 5.11 -5.48
N PHE A 305 -16.37 4.01 -6.24
CA PHE A 305 -15.68 2.80 -5.86
C PHE A 305 -14.53 2.54 -6.82
N LYS A 306 -13.40 2.15 -6.25
CA LYS A 306 -12.17 1.81 -6.96
C LYS A 306 -11.72 0.39 -6.61
N VAL A 307 -10.89 -0.17 -7.46
CA VAL A 307 -10.00 -1.29 -7.19
C VAL A 307 -8.62 -0.91 -7.69
N LYS A 308 -7.59 -1.41 -7.06
CA LYS A 308 -6.19 -1.05 -7.35
C LYS A 308 -5.46 -2.24 -8.00
N LEU A 309 -4.53 -1.92 -8.88
CA LEU A 309 -3.73 -2.92 -9.61
C LEU A 309 -2.46 -3.34 -8.84
N GLY A 310 -2.11 -2.61 -7.77
CA GLY A 310 -1.04 -2.95 -6.83
C GLY A 310 -1.52 -3.84 -5.69
N THR A 311 -0.64 -4.03 -4.73
CA THR A 311 -0.88 -4.62 -3.41
C THR A 311 -1.05 -3.53 -2.35
N SER A 312 -1.49 -3.89 -1.16
CA SER A 312 -1.49 -3.05 0.05
C SER A 312 -1.59 -3.93 1.30
N ASP A 313 -1.50 -3.33 2.46
CA ASP A 313 -1.75 -4.01 3.73
C ASP A 313 -3.12 -4.69 3.83
N MET A 314 -4.10 -4.29 2.98
CA MET A 314 -5.39 -4.99 2.86
C MET A 314 -5.21 -6.46 2.48
N ASN A 315 -4.24 -6.78 1.63
CA ASN A 315 -3.94 -8.14 1.20
C ASN A 315 -3.41 -9.00 2.36
N VAL A 316 -2.76 -8.37 3.34
CA VAL A 316 -2.20 -9.05 4.52
C VAL A 316 -3.27 -9.29 5.58
N VAL A 317 -3.96 -8.22 6.02
CA VAL A 317 -4.90 -8.33 7.15
C VAL A 317 -6.27 -8.86 6.74
N GLY A 318 -6.70 -8.63 5.50
CA GLY A 318 -8.03 -8.99 5.03
C GLY A 318 -8.35 -10.48 5.12
N PRO A 319 -7.49 -11.38 4.60
CA PRO A 319 -7.69 -12.83 4.71
C PRO A 319 -7.73 -13.34 6.16
N ASN A 320 -6.94 -12.72 7.04
CA ASN A 320 -6.82 -13.11 8.45
C ASN A 320 -8.05 -12.67 9.27
N TRP A 321 -8.45 -11.41 9.16
CA TRP A 321 -9.50 -10.85 9.98
C TRP A 321 -10.91 -11.12 9.46
N LYS A 322 -11.09 -11.18 8.16
CA LYS A 322 -12.40 -11.36 7.49
C LYS A 322 -13.48 -10.41 8.02
N CYS A 323 -13.07 -9.26 8.56
CA CYS A 323 -13.95 -8.20 9.02
C CYS A 323 -14.34 -7.27 7.85
N PRO A 324 -15.37 -6.42 7.99
CA PRO A 324 -15.61 -5.33 7.05
C PRO A 324 -14.39 -4.44 6.91
N ILE A 325 -13.83 -4.37 5.70
CA ILE A 325 -12.60 -3.66 5.37
C ILE A 325 -12.77 -2.86 4.08
N ALA A 326 -12.12 -1.70 3.98
CA ALA A 326 -11.98 -0.91 2.77
C ALA A 326 -10.73 -0.05 2.88
N ALA A 327 -10.15 0.41 1.77
CA ALA A 327 -9.11 1.42 1.81
C ALA A 327 -9.69 2.81 1.54
N TYR A 328 -9.15 3.79 2.26
CA TYR A 328 -9.56 5.19 2.18
C TYR A 328 -8.39 6.12 2.54
N GLY A 329 -8.26 7.18 1.77
CA GLY A 329 -7.32 8.26 2.03
C GLY A 329 -7.31 9.26 0.89
N PRO A 330 -6.89 10.51 1.14
CA PRO A 330 -6.72 11.53 0.11
C PRO A 330 -5.56 11.18 -0.83
N GLY A 331 -5.53 11.85 -1.95
CA GLY A 331 -4.45 11.78 -2.92
C GLY A 331 -4.77 10.98 -4.18
N ASP A 332 -4.11 11.37 -5.25
CA ASP A 332 -4.18 10.72 -6.55
C ASP A 332 -3.07 9.66 -6.67
N SER A 333 -3.47 8.41 -6.64
CA SER A 333 -2.54 7.28 -6.76
C SER A 333 -1.80 7.15 -8.09
N SER A 334 -2.09 7.98 -9.07
CA SER A 334 -1.26 8.06 -10.27
C SER A 334 0.08 8.76 -10.03
N LEU A 335 0.20 9.43 -8.88
CA LEU A 335 1.41 10.11 -8.41
C LEU A 335 2.28 9.24 -7.51
N ASP A 336 1.77 8.06 -7.07
CA ASP A 336 2.53 7.12 -6.23
C ASP A 336 3.89 6.82 -6.86
N HIS A 337 4.96 6.87 -6.06
CA HIS A 337 6.34 6.57 -6.46
C HIS A 337 6.94 7.49 -7.54
N THR A 338 6.24 8.54 -7.98
CA THR A 338 6.76 9.48 -8.98
C THR A 338 7.59 10.61 -8.34
N PRO A 339 8.45 11.30 -9.11
CA PRO A 339 9.13 12.52 -8.62
C PRO A 339 8.18 13.69 -8.38
N GLU A 340 6.96 13.60 -8.91
CA GLU A 340 5.91 14.64 -8.91
C GLU A 340 4.91 14.42 -7.76
N GLU A 341 5.22 13.58 -6.79
CA GLU A 341 4.32 13.22 -5.72
C GLU A 341 3.94 14.45 -4.88
N ARG A 342 2.65 14.69 -4.78
CA ARG A 342 2.07 15.83 -4.09
C ARG A 342 0.62 15.60 -3.72
N ILE A 343 0.13 16.30 -2.72
CA ILE A 343 -1.26 16.25 -2.28
C ILE A 343 -1.87 17.65 -2.20
N ASP A 344 -3.11 17.79 -2.66
CA ASP A 344 -3.92 18.98 -2.46
C ASP A 344 -4.38 19.05 -0.99
N LEU A 345 -4.07 20.16 -0.31
CA LEU A 345 -4.39 20.32 1.11
C LEU A 345 -5.89 20.44 1.37
N SER A 346 -6.67 20.93 0.40
CA SER A 346 -8.13 20.98 0.52
C SER A 346 -8.73 19.57 0.45
N GLU A 347 -8.16 18.68 -0.38
CA GLU A 347 -8.52 17.27 -0.44
C GLU A 347 -8.18 16.56 0.88
N TYR A 348 -6.99 16.79 1.42
CA TYR A 348 -6.55 16.25 2.69
C TYR A 348 -7.52 16.62 3.83
N LEU A 349 -7.88 17.89 3.94
CA LEU A 349 -8.81 18.37 4.96
C LEU A 349 -10.24 17.81 4.79
N ARG A 350 -10.71 17.64 3.54
CA ARG A 350 -11.99 16.97 3.27
C ARG A 350 -11.97 15.51 3.71
N ALA A 351 -10.88 14.80 3.43
CA ALA A 351 -10.74 13.42 3.86
C ALA A 351 -10.78 13.26 5.38
N ILE A 352 -10.18 14.20 6.13
CA ILE A 352 -10.26 14.23 7.59
C ILE A 352 -11.73 14.36 8.04
N ARG A 353 -12.50 15.31 7.48
CA ARG A 353 -13.91 15.53 7.86
C ARG A 353 -14.78 14.33 7.51
N VAL A 354 -14.59 13.74 6.33
CA VAL A 354 -15.30 12.51 5.94
C VAL A 354 -15.02 11.38 6.93
N LEU A 355 -13.74 11.10 7.21
CA LEU A 355 -13.38 9.99 8.10
C LEU A 355 -13.85 10.24 9.54
N ARG A 356 -13.72 11.48 10.06
CA ARG A 356 -14.28 11.86 11.35
C ARG A 356 -15.78 11.50 11.45
N ASN A 357 -16.57 11.89 10.46
CA ASN A 357 -18.00 11.63 10.43
C ASN A 357 -18.31 10.12 10.33
N VAL A 358 -17.51 9.37 9.60
CA VAL A 358 -17.59 7.90 9.55
C VAL A 358 -17.34 7.30 10.94
N LEU A 359 -16.27 7.69 11.64
CA LEU A 359 -15.94 7.17 12.97
C LEU A 359 -17.05 7.46 13.98
N ILE A 360 -17.59 8.69 13.99
CA ILE A 360 -18.71 9.07 14.85
C ILE A 360 -19.97 8.22 14.54
N SER A 361 -20.21 7.88 13.30
CA SER A 361 -21.40 7.09 12.90
C SER A 361 -21.40 5.65 13.44
N PHE A 362 -20.25 5.15 13.89
CA PHE A 362 -20.12 3.84 14.55
C PHE A 362 -20.26 3.93 16.08
N SER A 363 -20.37 5.11 16.62
CA SER A 363 -20.47 5.40 18.07
C SER A 363 -21.92 5.35 18.63
#